data_2e49b668ade236ad7557d89bb5bf3df0
#
_entry.id   2e49b668ade236ad7557d89bb5bf3df0
#
_cell.length_a   1.000
_cell.length_b   1.000
_cell.length_c   1.000
_cell.angle_alpha   90.00
_cell.angle_beta   90.00
_cell.angle_gamma   90.00
#
_symmetry.space_group_name_H-M   'P 1'
#
loop_
_entity.id
_entity.type
_entity.pdbx_description
1 polymer ?
#
loop_
_entity_poly.entity_id
_entity_poly.type
_entity_poly.pdbx_seq_one_letter_code
_entity_poly.pdbx_strand_id
1 'polypeptide(L)'
;FIMDMEGGSPKQLTTHSANEYPETFSDAKHILYSAAIQQDAKDSQFPSGQFPQIYRIGINGGRPELYSSLAMESLALNKKGDKLLYQDKKGYEDPWRKHHQSSITRDIWLCTLDREHSFQKITSFKGEDRNPVWATDGSSFYYLSEEKGSFNIFKNDLTGRNSRQITNHTMHPVRFLTSDNNGNLCYGYDGEIYTVKEGTQPKKVDVQIISDKVENDLIHQLKASGATDIAVSPNGKEVAFIVRGDVYVTSVDYETTKQITNTPQQERDLDFSPDGRSLVYS
;
A
#
# COMPACT_ATOMS: atom_id res chain seq x y z
N PHE A 1 14.67 2.53 2.89
CA PHE A 1 15.23 3.86 3.21
C PHE A 1 14.78 4.30 4.59
N ILE A 2 15.59 5.12 5.26
CA ILE A 2 15.26 5.83 6.50
C ILE A 2 15.55 7.32 6.31
N MET A 3 14.73 8.18 6.91
CA MET A 3 14.85 9.64 6.84
C MET A 3 14.42 10.23 8.17
N ASP A 4 14.95 11.39 8.53
CA ASP A 4 14.50 12.16 9.68
C ASP A 4 13.09 12.70 9.46
N MET A 5 12.29 12.85 10.52
CA MET A 5 10.94 13.44 10.43
C MET A 5 10.96 14.93 10.05
N GLU A 6 12.03 15.62 10.35
CA GLU A 6 12.25 17.03 9.94
C GLU A 6 12.63 17.15 8.45
N GLY A 7 12.74 16.04 7.74
CA GLY A 7 13.12 15.98 6.34
C GLY A 7 14.62 15.75 6.13
N GLY A 8 15.08 15.97 4.90
CA GLY A 8 16.46 15.76 4.50
C GLY A 8 16.62 14.66 3.45
N SER A 9 17.85 14.20 3.22
CA SER A 9 18.13 13.15 2.24
C SER A 9 17.85 11.77 2.82
N PRO A 10 17.01 10.95 2.18
CA PRO A 10 16.78 9.59 2.62
C PRO A 10 18.05 8.73 2.52
N LYS A 11 18.32 7.95 3.54
CA LYS A 11 19.43 6.99 3.56
C LYS A 11 18.92 5.61 3.17
N GLN A 12 19.55 5.02 2.15
CA GLN A 12 19.26 3.65 1.75
C GLN A 12 19.85 2.66 2.79
N LEU A 13 19.04 1.68 3.22
CA LEU A 13 19.44 0.67 4.19
C LEU A 13 19.74 -0.68 3.53
N THR A 14 18.97 -1.03 2.51
CA THR A 14 19.01 -2.31 1.80
C THR A 14 19.31 -2.09 0.32
N THR A 15 19.90 -3.08 -0.34
CA THR A 15 20.29 -3.02 -1.76
C THR A 15 19.76 -4.20 -2.57
N HIS A 16 18.87 -5.00 -2.00
CA HIS A 16 18.30 -6.16 -2.68
C HIS A 16 17.26 -5.73 -3.73
N SER A 17 17.11 -6.49 -4.81
CA SER A 17 16.17 -6.20 -5.90
C SER A 17 14.75 -6.74 -5.67
N ALA A 18 14.52 -7.57 -4.65
CA ALA A 18 13.18 -8.00 -4.28
C ALA A 18 12.40 -6.90 -3.56
N ASN A 19 11.08 -7.05 -3.54
CA ASN A 19 10.23 -6.16 -2.76
C ASN A 19 10.50 -6.34 -1.27
N GLU A 20 10.68 -5.23 -0.58
CA GLU A 20 10.95 -5.14 0.84
C GLU A 20 9.90 -4.23 1.49
N TYR A 21 9.22 -4.74 2.52
CA TYR A 21 8.16 -4.02 3.22
C TYR A 21 8.59 -3.76 4.66
N PRO A 22 8.81 -2.50 5.06
CA PRO A 22 9.11 -2.17 6.45
C PRO A 22 7.91 -2.52 7.34
N GLU A 23 8.17 -3.19 8.45
CA GLU A 23 7.13 -3.64 9.37
C GLU A 23 7.12 -2.81 10.66
N THR A 24 8.23 -2.80 11.41
CA THR A 24 8.32 -2.07 12.68
C THR A 24 9.78 -1.88 13.10
N PHE A 25 10.02 -0.99 14.05
CA PHE A 25 11.28 -0.96 14.78
C PHE A 25 11.32 -2.07 15.83
N SER A 26 12.36 -2.90 15.83
CA SER A 26 12.57 -3.88 16.91
C SER A 26 13.16 -3.25 18.16
N ASP A 27 13.93 -2.20 17.98
CA ASP A 27 14.51 -1.35 19.01
C ASP A 27 14.92 0.00 18.39
N ALA A 28 15.57 0.87 19.17
CA ALA A 28 16.00 2.19 18.69
C ALA A 28 17.03 2.16 17.54
N LYS A 29 17.61 1.00 17.25
CA LYS A 29 18.71 0.85 16.28
C LYS A 29 18.44 -0.12 15.15
N HIS A 30 17.33 -0.85 15.19
CA HIS A 30 17.03 -1.88 14.20
C HIS A 30 15.58 -1.83 13.74
N ILE A 31 15.39 -2.17 12.47
CA ILE A 31 14.11 -2.26 11.77
C ILE A 31 13.88 -3.71 11.40
N LEU A 32 12.64 -4.19 11.59
CA LEU A 32 12.14 -5.42 11.01
C LEU A 32 11.45 -5.10 9.70
N TYR A 33 11.70 -5.89 8.68
CA TYR A 33 11.03 -5.79 7.39
C TYR A 33 10.77 -7.18 6.81
N SER A 34 9.76 -7.30 5.99
CA SER A 34 9.42 -8.54 5.28
C SER A 34 9.96 -8.51 3.86
N ALA A 35 10.55 -9.63 3.42
CA ALA A 35 11.05 -9.80 2.07
C ALA A 35 11.20 -11.29 1.72
N ALA A 36 11.14 -11.60 0.42
CA ALA A 36 11.39 -12.94 -0.10
C ALA A 36 12.79 -13.00 -0.74
N ILE A 37 13.85 -12.97 0.11
CA ILE A 37 15.23 -12.84 -0.34
C ILE A 37 15.94 -14.21 -0.47
N GLN A 38 15.64 -15.17 0.39
CA GLN A 38 16.39 -16.42 0.53
C GLN A 38 15.67 -17.65 0.02
N GLN A 39 14.81 -17.56 -0.98
CA GLN A 39 14.23 -18.74 -1.56
C GLN A 39 15.10 -19.26 -2.71
N ASP A 40 15.75 -20.40 -2.52
CA ASP A 40 16.24 -21.17 -3.66
C ASP A 40 15.02 -21.66 -4.47
N ALA A 41 14.99 -21.31 -5.75
CA ALA A 41 13.91 -21.72 -6.65
C ALA A 41 13.77 -23.26 -6.73
N LYS A 42 14.82 -24.02 -6.41
CA LYS A 42 14.81 -25.50 -6.40
C LYS A 42 14.11 -26.06 -5.17
N ASP A 43 14.11 -25.32 -4.06
CA ASP A 43 13.53 -25.77 -2.79
C ASP A 43 12.13 -25.16 -2.55
N SER A 44 11.71 -24.25 -3.41
CA SER A 44 10.42 -23.59 -3.29
C SER A 44 9.31 -24.47 -3.88
N GLN A 45 8.42 -24.97 -3.04
CA GLN A 45 7.18 -25.65 -3.45
C GLN A 45 6.09 -24.68 -3.92
N PHE A 46 6.26 -23.39 -3.68
CA PHE A 46 5.33 -22.32 -4.01
C PHE A 46 6.00 -21.26 -4.88
N PRO A 47 5.25 -20.49 -5.68
CA PRO A 47 5.82 -19.34 -6.39
C PRO A 47 6.58 -18.42 -5.45
N SER A 48 7.78 -18.00 -5.85
CA SER A 48 8.62 -17.10 -5.05
C SER A 48 7.89 -15.81 -4.70
N GLY A 49 8.09 -15.31 -3.49
CA GLY A 49 7.50 -14.06 -3.00
C GLY A 49 6.14 -14.17 -2.33
N GLN A 50 5.49 -15.34 -2.34
CA GLN A 50 4.21 -15.51 -1.64
C GLN A 50 4.34 -15.57 -0.13
N PHE A 51 5.44 -16.11 0.38
CA PHE A 51 5.72 -16.25 1.81
C PHE A 51 7.03 -15.56 2.16
N PRO A 52 6.99 -14.23 2.43
CA PRO A 52 8.17 -13.49 2.82
C PRO A 52 8.65 -13.93 4.21
N GLN A 53 9.95 -13.87 4.41
CA GLN A 53 10.58 -13.99 5.73
C GLN A 53 10.72 -12.61 6.36
N ILE A 54 10.93 -12.59 7.66
CA ILE A 54 11.21 -11.36 8.41
C ILE A 54 12.71 -11.21 8.60
N TYR A 55 13.23 -10.07 8.23
CA TYR A 55 14.63 -9.68 8.38
C TYR A 55 14.78 -8.52 9.34
N ARG A 56 15.94 -8.43 9.95
CA ARG A 56 16.37 -7.32 10.80
C ARG A 56 17.54 -6.60 10.16
N ILE A 57 17.51 -5.26 10.15
CA ILE A 57 18.61 -4.43 9.67
C ILE A 57 18.82 -3.23 10.60
N GLY A 58 20.07 -2.81 10.76
CA GLY A 58 20.40 -1.60 11.52
C GLY A 58 19.96 -0.31 10.81
N ILE A 59 19.59 0.73 11.56
CA ILE A 59 19.28 2.07 11.02
C ILE A 59 20.49 2.71 10.30
N ASN A 60 21.67 2.17 10.51
CA ASN A 60 22.88 2.58 9.79
C ASN A 60 23.16 1.75 8.53
N GLY A 61 22.29 0.81 8.20
CA GLY A 61 22.50 -0.18 7.17
C GLY A 61 23.32 -1.36 7.69
N GLY A 62 24.00 -2.06 6.80
CA GLY A 62 24.79 -3.25 7.09
C GLY A 62 24.19 -4.51 6.47
N ARG A 63 24.61 -5.67 6.95
CA ARG A 63 24.10 -6.94 6.46
C ARG A 63 22.75 -7.27 7.14
N PRO A 64 21.68 -7.56 6.36
CA PRO A 64 20.44 -8.05 6.93
C PRO A 64 20.62 -9.41 7.62
N GLU A 65 19.93 -9.59 8.73
CA GLU A 65 19.88 -10.83 9.48
C GLU A 65 18.49 -11.44 9.35
N LEU A 66 18.38 -12.75 9.13
CA LEU A 66 17.10 -13.46 9.19
C LEU A 66 16.59 -13.44 10.64
N TYR A 67 15.43 -12.80 10.84
CA TYR A 67 14.78 -12.72 12.16
C TYR A 67 13.79 -13.86 12.37
N SER A 68 12.95 -14.14 11.36
CA SER A 68 11.99 -15.24 11.37
C SER A 68 11.75 -15.78 9.97
N SER A 69 11.65 -17.09 9.84
CA SER A 69 11.24 -17.76 8.60
C SER A 69 9.72 -17.88 8.46
N LEU A 70 8.95 -17.53 9.48
CA LEU A 70 7.49 -17.59 9.42
C LEU A 70 6.94 -16.42 8.58
N ALA A 71 5.92 -16.73 7.79
CA ALA A 71 5.22 -15.73 7.00
C ALA A 71 4.29 -14.90 7.89
N MET A 72 4.79 -13.73 8.28
CA MET A 72 4.12 -12.78 9.16
C MET A 72 3.96 -11.44 8.42
N GLU A 73 2.88 -10.73 8.67
CA GLU A 73 2.63 -9.38 8.17
C GLU A 73 2.11 -8.49 9.31
N SER A 74 2.27 -7.16 9.18
CA SER A 74 1.79 -6.16 10.16
C SER A 74 2.26 -6.45 11.59
N LEU A 75 3.57 -6.51 11.75
CA LEU A 75 4.20 -6.83 13.03
C LEU A 75 4.05 -5.67 14.02
N ALA A 76 3.65 -5.98 15.24
CA ALA A 76 3.59 -5.02 16.35
C ALA A 76 4.32 -5.59 17.57
N LEU A 77 5.49 -5.03 17.88
CA LEU A 77 6.27 -5.41 19.05
C LEU A 77 5.77 -4.60 20.26
N ASN A 78 5.65 -5.26 21.42
CA ASN A 78 5.28 -4.53 22.64
C ASN A 78 6.47 -3.71 23.17
N LYS A 79 6.20 -2.76 24.10
CA LYS A 79 7.22 -1.87 24.66
C LYS A 79 8.39 -2.58 25.36
N LYS A 80 8.16 -3.78 25.87
CA LYS A 80 9.21 -4.58 26.54
C LYS A 80 10.07 -5.35 25.55
N GLY A 81 9.62 -5.50 24.29
CA GLY A 81 10.30 -6.31 23.29
C GLY A 81 10.21 -7.82 23.52
N ASP A 82 9.28 -8.28 24.37
CA ASP A 82 9.11 -9.70 24.73
C ASP A 82 7.88 -10.36 24.12
N LYS A 83 7.02 -9.58 23.43
CA LYS A 83 5.80 -10.06 22.77
C LYS A 83 5.59 -9.38 21.43
N LEU A 84 5.26 -10.18 20.44
CA LEU A 84 5.00 -9.76 19.07
C LEU A 84 3.57 -10.16 18.66
N LEU A 85 2.74 -9.18 18.29
CA LEU A 85 1.50 -9.42 17.59
C LEU A 85 1.76 -9.37 16.08
N TYR A 86 1.07 -10.20 15.32
CA TYR A 86 1.16 -10.22 13.87
C TYR A 86 -0.11 -10.81 13.24
N GLN A 87 -0.37 -10.49 11.99
CA GLN A 87 -1.31 -11.25 11.18
C GLN A 87 -0.58 -12.35 10.41
N ASP A 88 -1.15 -13.53 10.37
CA ASP A 88 -0.56 -14.66 9.63
C ASP A 88 -0.79 -14.53 8.12
N LYS A 89 0.09 -15.13 7.35
CA LYS A 89 -0.06 -15.26 5.89
C LYS A 89 -0.09 -16.71 5.50
N LYS A 90 -1.28 -17.19 5.12
CA LYS A 90 -1.52 -18.58 4.75
C LYS A 90 -1.51 -18.82 3.24
N GLY A 91 -1.54 -17.75 2.44
CA GLY A 91 -1.57 -17.84 0.99
C GLY A 91 -1.62 -16.45 0.34
N TYR A 92 -1.87 -16.43 -0.98
CA TYR A 92 -2.11 -15.20 -1.70
C TYR A 92 -3.56 -14.78 -1.54
N GLU A 93 -3.77 -13.60 -1.00
CA GLU A 93 -5.09 -12.98 -0.84
C GLU A 93 -5.01 -11.52 -1.27
N ASP A 94 -5.97 -11.08 -2.07
CA ASP A 94 -6.09 -9.68 -2.42
C ASP A 94 -6.42 -8.83 -1.17
N PRO A 95 -5.54 -7.92 -0.74
CA PRO A 95 -5.74 -7.11 0.46
C PRO A 95 -6.97 -6.19 0.37
N TRP A 96 -7.51 -5.96 -0.82
CA TRP A 96 -8.66 -5.09 -1.05
C TRP A 96 -10.01 -5.81 -1.02
N ARG A 97 -10.02 -7.15 -0.96
CA ARG A 97 -11.26 -7.94 -0.86
C ARG A 97 -12.01 -7.65 0.43
N LYS A 98 -13.34 -7.73 0.34
CA LYS A 98 -14.28 -7.61 1.46
C LYS A 98 -15.06 -8.92 1.62
N HIS A 99 -15.51 -9.20 2.85
CA HIS A 99 -16.41 -10.29 3.20
C HIS A 99 -15.93 -11.67 2.69
N HIS A 100 -14.61 -11.81 2.61
CA HIS A 100 -14.01 -13.06 2.18
C HIS A 100 -13.90 -14.03 3.35
N GLN A 101 -14.32 -15.27 3.12
CA GLN A 101 -14.19 -16.36 4.07
C GLN A 101 -13.54 -17.54 3.35
N SER A 102 -12.37 -17.94 3.78
CA SER A 102 -11.64 -19.09 3.24
C SER A 102 -10.64 -19.61 4.27
N SER A 103 -9.95 -20.69 3.93
CA SER A 103 -8.89 -21.24 4.78
C SER A 103 -7.63 -20.36 4.85
N ILE A 104 -7.52 -19.35 3.98
CA ILE A 104 -6.35 -18.46 3.91
C ILE A 104 -6.64 -17.06 4.47
N THR A 105 -7.85 -16.81 5.02
CA THR A 105 -8.14 -15.54 5.73
C THR A 105 -7.17 -15.37 6.89
N ARG A 106 -6.77 -14.13 7.11
CA ARG A 106 -5.78 -13.78 8.14
C ARG A 106 -6.39 -13.78 9.52
N ASP A 107 -5.60 -14.22 10.47
CA ASP A 107 -5.91 -14.18 11.90
C ASP A 107 -4.81 -13.43 12.65
N ILE A 108 -5.14 -12.90 13.82
CA ILE A 108 -4.15 -12.28 14.71
C ILE A 108 -3.56 -13.34 15.64
N TRP A 109 -2.24 -13.35 15.68
CA TRP A 109 -1.45 -14.23 16.51
C TRP A 109 -0.57 -13.44 17.46
N LEU A 110 -0.28 -14.04 18.61
CA LEU A 110 0.71 -13.60 19.57
C LEU A 110 1.90 -14.56 19.57
N CYS A 111 3.09 -14.02 19.39
CA CYS A 111 4.34 -14.72 19.66
C CYS A 111 4.96 -14.16 20.94
N THR A 112 5.21 -15.02 21.94
CA THR A 112 6.05 -14.66 23.08
C THR A 112 7.52 -14.93 22.69
N LEU A 113 8.35 -13.89 22.78
CA LEU A 113 9.76 -13.92 22.37
C LEU A 113 10.65 -14.43 23.51
N ASP A 114 10.27 -15.55 24.09
CA ASP A 114 11.08 -16.29 25.03
C ASP A 114 12.09 -17.20 24.29
N ARG A 115 12.79 -18.06 25.01
CA ARG A 115 13.83 -18.91 24.46
C ARG A 115 13.31 -19.91 23.41
N GLU A 116 12.06 -20.33 23.52
CA GLU A 116 11.43 -21.36 22.68
C GLU A 116 10.41 -20.80 21.68
N HIS A 117 10.09 -19.51 21.78
CA HIS A 117 9.08 -18.83 20.97
C HIS A 117 7.73 -19.55 20.99
N SER A 118 6.86 -19.19 21.93
CA SER A 118 5.50 -19.73 21.97
C SER A 118 4.54 -18.93 21.10
N PHE A 119 3.66 -19.62 20.37
CA PHE A 119 2.70 -19.02 19.45
C PHE A 119 1.28 -19.31 19.89
N GLN A 120 0.45 -18.29 19.93
CA GLN A 120 -0.97 -18.39 20.27
C GLN A 120 -1.82 -17.65 19.26
N LYS A 121 -2.79 -18.35 18.64
CA LYS A 121 -3.83 -17.72 17.85
C LYS A 121 -4.79 -16.98 18.79
N ILE A 122 -5.02 -15.69 18.54
CA ILE A 122 -5.87 -14.85 19.41
C ILE A 122 -7.27 -14.71 18.83
N THR A 123 -7.39 -14.43 17.52
CA THR A 123 -8.69 -14.23 16.89
C THR A 123 -9.21 -15.51 16.27
N SER A 124 -10.53 -15.65 16.15
CA SER A 124 -11.20 -16.85 15.66
C SER A 124 -12.37 -16.55 14.70
N PHE A 125 -12.51 -15.32 14.26
CA PHE A 125 -13.48 -14.92 13.25
C PHE A 125 -13.18 -15.65 11.93
N LYS A 126 -14.21 -16.09 11.20
CA LYS A 126 -14.04 -16.85 9.94
C LYS A 126 -13.63 -15.98 8.75
N GLY A 127 -13.76 -14.67 8.86
CA GLY A 127 -13.30 -13.69 7.87
C GLY A 127 -11.91 -13.18 8.22
N GLU A 128 -11.63 -11.94 7.83
CA GLU A 128 -10.33 -11.32 7.94
C GLU A 128 -10.17 -10.49 9.23
N ASP A 129 -9.11 -10.77 9.99
CA ASP A 129 -8.60 -9.94 11.08
C ASP A 129 -7.19 -9.46 10.75
N ARG A 130 -6.93 -8.14 10.81
CA ARG A 130 -5.72 -7.52 10.26
C ARG A 130 -5.15 -6.41 11.13
N ASN A 131 -3.91 -6.01 10.81
CA ASN A 131 -3.23 -4.83 11.38
C ASN A 131 -3.32 -4.72 12.90
N PRO A 132 -2.79 -5.66 13.67
CA PRO A 132 -2.79 -5.55 15.12
C PRO A 132 -1.87 -4.43 15.58
N VAL A 133 -2.30 -3.64 16.57
CA VAL A 133 -1.49 -2.63 17.24
C VAL A 133 -1.72 -2.72 18.76
N TRP A 134 -0.67 -2.57 19.55
CA TRP A 134 -0.76 -2.64 21.00
C TRP A 134 -1.56 -1.49 21.59
N ALA A 135 -2.38 -1.79 22.56
CA ALA A 135 -2.92 -0.77 23.46
C ALA A 135 -1.86 -0.34 24.48
N THR A 136 -2.01 0.87 25.03
CA THR A 136 -1.04 1.46 25.97
C THR A 136 -0.91 0.68 27.27
N ASP A 137 -1.92 -0.13 27.62
CA ASP A 137 -1.94 -0.97 28.82
C ASP A 137 -1.02 -2.22 28.70
N GLY A 138 -0.56 -2.55 27.47
CA GLY A 138 0.29 -3.71 27.18
C GLY A 138 -0.36 -5.07 27.44
N SER A 139 -1.66 -5.10 27.78
CA SER A 139 -2.45 -6.31 28.03
C SER A 139 -3.59 -6.52 27.03
N SER A 140 -3.83 -5.54 26.18
CA SER A 140 -4.81 -5.55 25.11
C SER A 140 -4.25 -4.97 23.82
N PHE A 141 -4.97 -5.14 22.73
CA PHE A 141 -4.58 -4.66 21.41
C PHE A 141 -5.79 -4.23 20.60
N TYR A 142 -5.55 -3.37 19.60
CA TYR A 142 -6.53 -3.02 18.58
C TYR A 142 -6.19 -3.73 17.27
N TYR A 143 -7.19 -3.98 16.44
CA TYR A 143 -7.03 -4.63 15.16
C TYR A 143 -8.19 -4.27 14.24
N LEU A 144 -8.06 -4.54 12.95
CA LEU A 144 -9.13 -4.39 11.97
C LEU A 144 -9.85 -5.72 11.79
N SER A 145 -11.17 -5.71 11.91
CA SER A 145 -12.03 -6.87 11.65
C SER A 145 -13.29 -6.47 10.88
N GLU A 146 -13.76 -7.36 10.03
CA GLU A 146 -15.04 -7.22 9.33
C GLU A 146 -16.17 -8.04 9.98
N GLU A 147 -15.99 -8.49 11.21
CA GLU A 147 -16.96 -9.33 11.96
C GLU A 147 -18.37 -8.71 12.02
N LYS A 148 -18.49 -7.40 12.03
CA LYS A 148 -19.76 -6.67 12.05
C LYS A 148 -20.13 -6.04 10.70
N GLY A 149 -19.67 -6.59 9.61
CA GLY A 149 -19.90 -6.10 8.25
C GLY A 149 -18.64 -5.51 7.63
N SER A 150 -18.52 -4.20 7.49
CA SER A 150 -17.31 -3.57 6.97
C SER A 150 -16.18 -3.58 8.00
N PHE A 151 -14.91 -3.56 7.52
CA PHE A 151 -13.76 -3.43 8.41
C PHE A 151 -13.88 -2.22 9.31
N ASN A 152 -13.74 -2.43 10.59
CA ASN A 152 -13.70 -1.44 11.64
C ASN A 152 -12.59 -1.76 12.63
N ILE A 153 -12.28 -0.82 13.53
CA ILE A 153 -11.34 -1.05 14.62
C ILE A 153 -12.06 -1.81 15.72
N PHE A 154 -11.46 -2.91 16.16
CA PHE A 154 -11.85 -3.69 17.33
C PHE A 154 -10.75 -3.64 18.38
N LYS A 155 -11.09 -3.83 19.63
CA LYS A 155 -10.16 -4.07 20.73
C LYS A 155 -10.39 -5.47 21.29
N ASN A 156 -9.32 -6.17 21.65
CA ASN A 156 -9.39 -7.46 22.33
C ASN A 156 -8.29 -7.57 23.40
N ASP A 157 -8.45 -8.50 24.31
CA ASP A 157 -7.36 -8.90 25.19
C ASP A 157 -6.51 -10.03 24.57
N LEU A 158 -5.41 -10.38 25.21
CA LEU A 158 -4.51 -11.42 24.73
C LEU A 158 -5.08 -12.84 24.88
N THR A 159 -6.23 -13.02 25.53
CA THR A 159 -6.96 -14.30 25.60
C THR A 159 -7.90 -14.50 24.41
N GLY A 160 -8.19 -13.45 23.65
CA GLY A 160 -9.11 -13.49 22.51
C GLY A 160 -10.60 -13.49 22.90
N ARG A 161 -10.95 -13.29 24.16
CA ARG A 161 -12.32 -13.47 24.66
C ARG A 161 -13.14 -12.21 24.82
N ASN A 162 -12.50 -11.04 24.81
CA ASN A 162 -13.12 -9.76 25.10
C ASN A 162 -13.09 -8.81 23.90
N SER A 163 -13.47 -9.32 22.73
CA SER A 163 -13.55 -8.51 21.49
C SER A 163 -14.68 -7.49 21.59
N ARG A 164 -14.39 -6.23 21.28
CA ARG A 164 -15.38 -5.16 21.17
C ARG A 164 -15.04 -4.17 20.07
N GLN A 165 -16.04 -3.69 19.38
CA GLN A 165 -15.91 -2.72 18.31
C GLN A 165 -15.65 -1.30 18.87
N ILE A 166 -14.75 -0.56 18.25
CA ILE A 166 -14.36 0.81 18.62
C ILE A 166 -14.91 1.84 17.64
N THR A 167 -14.85 1.55 16.33
CA THR A 167 -15.41 2.44 15.30
C THR A 167 -16.61 1.78 14.64
N ASN A 168 -17.50 2.59 14.03
CA ASN A 168 -18.74 2.09 13.44
C ASN A 168 -18.97 2.68 12.03
N HIS A 169 -17.99 2.51 11.14
CA HIS A 169 -18.10 2.89 9.74
C HIS A 169 -18.87 1.82 8.95
N THR A 170 -19.79 2.23 8.09
CA THR A 170 -20.69 1.31 7.37
C THR A 170 -20.47 1.30 5.86
N MET A 171 -20.02 2.41 5.26
CA MET A 171 -19.91 2.55 3.81
C MET A 171 -18.63 1.94 3.24
N HIS A 172 -17.49 2.27 3.82
CA HIS A 172 -16.16 1.86 3.35
C HIS A 172 -15.40 1.11 4.44
N PRO A 173 -14.43 0.26 4.08
CA PRO A 173 -13.58 -0.40 5.06
C PRO A 173 -12.58 0.57 5.68
N VAL A 174 -12.36 0.45 6.98
CA VAL A 174 -11.22 1.05 7.68
C VAL A 174 -9.93 0.31 7.27
N ARG A 175 -8.84 1.04 7.07
CA ARG A 175 -7.54 0.54 6.60
C ARG A 175 -6.39 1.21 7.35
N PHE A 176 -5.20 0.62 7.28
CA PHE A 176 -3.93 1.22 7.71
C PHE A 176 -3.91 1.66 9.18
N LEU A 177 -4.37 0.79 10.07
CA LEU A 177 -4.41 1.08 11.50
C LEU A 177 -3.00 1.21 12.09
N THR A 178 -2.77 2.31 12.79
CA THR A 178 -1.59 2.55 13.62
C THR A 178 -1.98 3.12 14.97
N SER A 179 -1.07 3.10 15.95
CA SER A 179 -1.28 3.68 17.28
C SER A 179 -0.06 4.46 17.74
N ASP A 180 -0.29 5.49 18.53
CA ASP A 180 0.76 6.19 19.27
C ASP A 180 0.93 5.67 20.70
N ASN A 181 1.92 6.22 21.42
CA ASN A 181 2.17 5.86 22.82
C ASN A 181 1.15 6.44 23.80
N ASN A 182 0.22 7.30 23.36
CA ASN A 182 -0.80 7.97 24.17
C ASN A 182 -2.19 7.35 24.02
N GLY A 183 -2.31 6.28 23.21
CA GLY A 183 -3.55 5.58 22.94
C GLY A 183 -4.41 6.23 21.85
N ASN A 184 -3.86 7.13 21.07
CA ASN A 184 -4.51 7.59 19.85
C ASN A 184 -4.30 6.55 18.75
N LEU A 185 -5.37 6.25 18.04
CA LEU A 185 -5.38 5.40 16.86
C LEU A 185 -5.47 6.28 15.63
N CYS A 186 -4.70 5.96 14.59
CA CYS A 186 -4.76 6.62 13.30
C CYS A 186 -5.08 5.57 12.23
N TYR A 187 -5.94 5.91 11.29
CA TYR A 187 -6.38 4.99 10.24
C TYR A 187 -6.88 5.71 8.99
N GLY A 188 -6.92 4.99 7.88
CA GLY A 188 -7.51 5.44 6.63
C GLY A 188 -8.99 5.05 6.52
N TYR A 189 -9.83 5.95 6.07
CA TYR A 189 -11.23 5.70 5.75
C TYR A 189 -11.67 6.63 4.61
N ASP A 190 -12.25 6.05 3.55
CA ASP A 190 -12.77 6.79 2.39
C ASP A 190 -11.75 7.77 1.77
N GLY A 191 -10.50 7.32 1.61
CA GLY A 191 -9.43 8.14 1.05
C GLY A 191 -8.85 9.21 1.98
N GLU A 192 -9.37 9.33 3.20
CA GLU A 192 -8.99 10.34 4.18
C GLU A 192 -8.33 9.70 5.42
N ILE A 193 -7.62 10.52 6.20
CA ILE A 193 -6.97 10.10 7.44
C ILE A 193 -7.84 10.52 8.63
N TYR A 194 -8.03 9.59 9.55
CA TYR A 194 -8.79 9.80 10.79
C TYR A 194 -7.97 9.44 12.00
N THR A 195 -8.26 10.11 13.11
CA THR A 195 -7.79 9.73 14.46
C THR A 195 -8.96 9.45 15.37
N VAL A 196 -8.78 8.53 16.30
CA VAL A 196 -9.73 8.23 17.36
C VAL A 196 -9.00 7.78 18.62
N LYS A 197 -9.51 8.18 19.77
CA LYS A 197 -9.14 7.60 21.07
C LYS A 197 -10.32 6.80 21.60
N GLU A 198 -10.05 5.72 22.28
CA GLU A 198 -11.10 4.91 22.88
C GLU A 198 -12.07 5.76 23.72
N GLY A 199 -13.37 5.59 23.47
CA GLY A 199 -14.42 6.37 24.13
C GLY A 199 -14.71 7.75 23.50
N THR A 200 -14.01 8.11 22.40
CA THR A 200 -14.25 9.36 21.66
C THR A 200 -14.80 9.09 20.26
N GLN A 201 -15.33 10.13 19.63
CA GLN A 201 -15.72 10.05 18.22
C GLN A 201 -14.50 10.21 17.30
N PRO A 202 -14.48 9.52 16.15
CA PRO A 202 -13.47 9.71 15.12
C PRO A 202 -13.41 11.16 14.65
N LYS A 203 -12.17 11.66 14.46
CA LYS A 203 -11.90 13.00 13.93
C LYS A 203 -11.06 12.89 12.66
N LYS A 204 -11.52 13.51 11.58
CA LYS A 204 -10.75 13.65 10.34
C LYS A 204 -9.53 14.54 10.60
N VAL A 205 -8.39 14.15 10.06
CA VAL A 205 -7.16 14.96 10.07
C VAL A 205 -7.20 15.89 8.86
N ASP A 206 -7.05 17.18 9.09
CA ASP A 206 -6.90 18.16 8.03
C ASP A 206 -5.43 18.17 7.58
N VAL A 207 -5.18 17.67 6.37
CA VAL A 207 -3.84 17.58 5.78
C VAL A 207 -3.66 18.71 4.78
N GLN A 208 -2.73 19.60 5.04
CA GLN A 208 -2.34 20.67 4.13
C GLN A 208 -0.97 20.35 3.55
N ILE A 209 -0.89 20.26 2.23
CA ILE A 209 0.37 20.09 1.51
C ILE A 209 0.76 21.43 0.93
N ILE A 210 1.83 22.01 1.45
CA ILE A 210 2.43 23.22 0.92
C ILE A 210 3.52 22.78 -0.07
N SER A 211 3.41 23.23 -1.32
CA SER A 211 4.37 22.92 -2.36
C SER A 211 4.76 24.20 -3.10
N ASP A 212 6.05 24.43 -3.21
CA ASP A 212 6.61 25.50 -4.05
C ASP A 212 6.68 25.12 -5.53
N LYS A 213 6.11 23.97 -5.91
CA LYS A 213 6.06 23.58 -7.32
C LYS A 213 5.16 24.54 -8.06
N VAL A 214 5.76 25.33 -8.93
CA VAL A 214 5.03 25.94 -10.03
C VAL A 214 4.48 24.79 -10.86
N GLU A 215 3.17 24.62 -10.86
CA GLU A 215 2.51 23.63 -11.70
C GLU A 215 2.88 23.95 -13.16
N ASN A 216 3.60 23.07 -13.77
CA ASN A 216 3.80 23.12 -15.20
C ASN A 216 2.62 22.36 -15.82
N ASP A 217 1.72 23.07 -16.46
CA ASP A 217 0.53 22.52 -17.13
C ASP A 217 0.90 21.56 -18.29
N LEU A 218 2.19 21.51 -18.65
CA LEU A 218 2.69 20.64 -19.71
C LEU A 218 3.32 19.37 -19.12
N ILE A 219 2.68 18.25 -19.32
CA ILE A 219 3.21 16.92 -19.01
C ILE A 219 3.73 16.27 -20.28
N HIS A 220 5.04 16.12 -20.40
CA HIS A 220 5.65 15.35 -21.48
C HIS A 220 5.58 13.86 -21.17
N GLN A 221 4.87 13.09 -22.01
CA GLN A 221 4.76 11.65 -21.88
C GLN A 221 5.19 10.97 -23.18
N LEU A 222 6.13 10.04 -23.09
CA LEU A 222 6.43 9.14 -24.19
C LEU A 222 5.34 8.07 -24.29
N LYS A 223 4.66 8.00 -25.44
CA LYS A 223 3.65 6.97 -25.73
C LYS A 223 4.13 6.09 -26.87
N ALA A 224 4.35 4.82 -26.58
CA ALA A 224 4.75 3.81 -27.56
C ALA A 224 3.55 3.01 -28.13
N SER A 225 2.34 3.24 -27.61
CA SER A 225 1.11 2.53 -28.02
C SER A 225 -0.13 3.28 -27.56
N GLY A 226 -1.30 2.83 -28.01
CA GLY A 226 -2.59 3.34 -27.56
C GLY A 226 -3.22 4.37 -28.50
N ALA A 227 -2.67 4.55 -29.71
CA ALA A 227 -3.39 5.26 -30.77
C ALA A 227 -4.61 4.43 -31.21
N THR A 228 -5.77 5.06 -31.26
CA THR A 228 -7.03 4.43 -31.67
C THR A 228 -7.43 4.80 -33.09
N ASP A 229 -6.84 5.86 -33.63
CA ASP A 229 -7.03 6.28 -35.01
C ASP A 229 -5.81 7.03 -35.53
N ILE A 230 -5.55 7.00 -36.84
CA ILE A 230 -4.39 7.61 -37.48
C ILE A 230 -4.76 8.13 -38.86
N ALA A 231 -4.36 9.36 -39.18
CA ALA A 231 -4.43 9.95 -40.50
C ALA A 231 -3.08 10.55 -40.93
N VAL A 232 -2.73 10.43 -42.19
CA VAL A 232 -1.50 11.02 -42.76
C VAL A 232 -1.85 12.25 -43.62
N SER A 233 -1.12 13.34 -43.41
CA SER A 233 -1.34 14.55 -44.19
C SER A 233 -1.09 14.33 -45.68
N PRO A 234 -1.78 15.05 -46.60
CA PRO A 234 -1.62 14.87 -48.05
C PRO A 234 -0.21 15.07 -48.56
N ASN A 235 0.62 15.85 -47.87
CA ASN A 235 2.03 16.07 -48.21
C ASN A 235 2.99 15.05 -47.57
N GLY A 236 2.48 14.14 -46.70
CA GLY A 236 3.25 13.10 -46.02
C GLY A 236 4.18 13.60 -44.91
N LYS A 237 4.08 14.89 -44.49
CA LYS A 237 4.99 15.47 -43.49
C LYS A 237 4.45 15.46 -42.08
N GLU A 238 3.18 15.17 -41.90
CA GLU A 238 2.51 15.17 -40.62
C GLU A 238 1.64 13.92 -40.47
N VAL A 239 1.53 13.44 -39.27
CA VAL A 239 0.63 12.37 -38.86
C VAL A 239 -0.26 12.88 -37.73
N ALA A 240 -1.56 12.81 -37.94
CA ALA A 240 -2.54 13.03 -36.89
C ALA A 240 -2.93 11.68 -36.28
N PHE A 241 -3.17 11.65 -34.98
CA PHE A 241 -3.57 10.44 -34.28
C PHE A 241 -4.40 10.77 -33.04
N ILE A 242 -5.20 9.81 -32.57
CA ILE A 242 -6.01 9.92 -31.38
C ILE A 242 -5.41 9.05 -30.28
N VAL A 243 -5.16 9.65 -29.12
CA VAL A 243 -4.72 8.95 -27.89
C VAL A 243 -5.58 9.42 -26.72
N ARG A 244 -6.19 8.49 -25.99
CA ARG A 244 -7.09 8.77 -24.87
C ARG A 244 -8.27 9.67 -25.19
N GLY A 245 -8.71 9.66 -26.44
CA GLY A 245 -9.82 10.48 -26.89
C GLY A 245 -9.43 11.85 -27.44
N ASP A 246 -8.19 12.29 -27.26
CA ASP A 246 -7.70 13.57 -27.80
C ASP A 246 -6.92 13.40 -29.10
N VAL A 247 -7.05 14.39 -29.99
CA VAL A 247 -6.35 14.49 -31.26
C VAL A 247 -4.99 15.14 -31.08
N TYR A 248 -3.96 14.51 -31.64
CA TYR A 248 -2.59 15.00 -31.69
C TYR A 248 -2.09 15.04 -33.13
N VAL A 249 -1.19 15.95 -33.43
CA VAL A 249 -0.45 16.00 -34.72
C VAL A 249 1.04 15.98 -34.41
N THR A 250 1.77 15.09 -35.11
CA THR A 250 3.22 15.01 -35.01
C THR A 250 3.86 15.22 -36.36
N SER A 251 5.03 15.86 -36.38
CA SER A 251 5.85 15.95 -37.62
C SER A 251 6.56 14.64 -37.89
N VAL A 252 6.67 14.27 -39.16
CA VAL A 252 7.48 13.13 -39.60
C VAL A 252 8.98 13.45 -39.62
N ASP A 253 9.33 14.70 -39.92
CA ASP A 253 10.72 15.15 -40.05
C ASP A 253 11.31 15.66 -38.70
N TYR A 254 10.48 16.06 -37.75
CA TYR A 254 10.90 16.67 -36.49
C TYR A 254 10.21 15.99 -35.32
N GLU A 255 10.91 15.86 -34.20
CA GLU A 255 10.37 15.24 -32.96
C GLU A 255 9.43 16.19 -32.20
N THR A 256 8.46 16.78 -32.90
CA THR A 256 7.49 17.71 -32.33
C THR A 256 6.08 17.16 -32.44
N THR A 257 5.38 17.10 -31.34
CA THR A 257 3.97 16.70 -31.27
C THR A 257 3.16 17.79 -30.60
N LYS A 258 2.01 18.14 -31.21
CA LYS A 258 1.08 19.14 -30.69
C LYS A 258 -0.26 18.48 -30.37
N GLN A 259 -0.79 18.72 -29.19
CA GLN A 259 -2.17 18.40 -28.85
C GLN A 259 -3.11 19.39 -29.53
N ILE A 260 -4.11 18.89 -30.22
CA ILE A 260 -5.10 19.70 -30.97
C ILE A 260 -6.39 19.84 -30.16
N THR A 261 -6.84 18.76 -29.53
CA THR A 261 -8.01 18.79 -28.67
C THR A 261 -7.64 18.52 -27.21
N ASN A 262 -8.42 19.05 -26.30
CA ASN A 262 -8.33 18.78 -24.87
C ASN A 262 -9.77 18.93 -24.32
N THR A 263 -10.59 17.95 -24.64
CA THR A 263 -12.03 17.97 -24.31
C THR A 263 -12.38 16.77 -23.42
N PRO A 264 -13.45 16.80 -22.66
CA PRO A 264 -13.90 15.64 -21.91
C PRO A 264 -14.58 14.58 -22.79
N GLN A 265 -14.82 14.86 -24.07
CA GLN A 265 -15.36 13.94 -25.04
C GLN A 265 -14.28 13.04 -25.64
N GLN A 266 -14.69 11.99 -26.30
CA GLN A 266 -13.79 11.09 -27.01
C GLN A 266 -13.92 11.34 -28.51
N GLU A 267 -12.88 11.90 -29.13
CA GLU A 267 -12.82 12.11 -30.57
C GLU A 267 -12.56 10.79 -31.32
N ARG A 268 -13.09 10.71 -32.54
CA ARG A 268 -12.99 9.55 -33.45
C ARG A 268 -13.00 10.00 -34.91
N ASP A 269 -12.78 9.05 -35.81
CA ASP A 269 -12.94 9.20 -37.28
C ASP A 269 -12.13 10.37 -37.83
N LEU A 270 -10.81 10.32 -37.60
CA LEU A 270 -9.88 11.38 -37.92
C LEU A 270 -9.45 11.37 -39.39
N ASP A 271 -9.51 12.53 -40.06
CA ASP A 271 -8.94 12.70 -41.39
C ASP A 271 -8.41 14.12 -41.65
N PHE A 272 -7.50 14.26 -42.61
CA PHE A 272 -7.01 15.56 -43.08
C PHE A 272 -7.86 16.11 -44.23
N SER A 273 -8.01 17.43 -44.25
CA SER A 273 -8.50 18.10 -45.47
C SER A 273 -7.54 17.93 -46.63
N PRO A 274 -8.01 17.98 -47.90
CA PRO A 274 -7.17 17.79 -49.09
C PRO A 274 -6.00 18.80 -49.21
N ASP A 275 -6.12 19.97 -48.60
CA ASP A 275 -5.06 20.97 -48.57
C ASP A 275 -4.11 20.80 -47.35
N GLY A 276 -4.36 19.83 -46.47
CA GLY A 276 -3.56 19.54 -45.29
C GLY A 276 -3.63 20.57 -44.19
N ARG A 277 -4.57 21.54 -44.24
CA ARG A 277 -4.63 22.64 -43.25
C ARG A 277 -5.66 22.47 -42.14
N SER A 278 -6.56 21.52 -42.30
CA SER A 278 -7.63 21.24 -41.34
C SER A 278 -7.71 19.76 -41.06
N LEU A 279 -8.23 19.43 -39.91
CA LEU A 279 -8.60 18.08 -39.48
C LEU A 279 -10.11 18.00 -39.27
N VAL A 280 -10.70 16.90 -39.72
CA VAL A 280 -12.07 16.54 -39.37
C VAL A 280 -12.03 15.35 -38.40
N TYR A 281 -12.87 15.39 -37.40
CA TYR A 281 -13.06 14.31 -36.43
C TYR A 281 -14.49 14.37 -35.89
N SER A 282 -14.97 13.30 -35.29
CA SER A 282 -16.30 13.20 -34.70
C SER A 282 -16.24 13.10 -33.18
#